data_5ea3b231885c1d6166b4c3a645c39c53
#
_entry.id   5ea3b231885c1d6166b4c3a645c39c53
#
_cell.length_a   1.000
_cell.length_b   1.000
_cell.length_c   1.000
_cell.angle_alpha   90.00
_cell.angle_beta   90.00
_cell.angle_gamma   90.00
#
_symmetry.space_group_name_H-M   'P 1'
#
loop_
_entity.id
_entity.type
_entity.pdbx_description
1 polymer ?
#
loop_
_entity_poly.entity_id
_entity_poly.type
_entity_poly.pdbx_seq_one_letter_code
_entity_poly.pdbx_strand_id
1 'polypeptide(L)'
;MRMSDLVANYIMRALDESDGNAEIQRNVLAGELGCVPSQINYVITSRFTPEQGYIVESKRGGGGYIRITRVTTDRRSAIMHIVNSIGDKLSSSSAAIMLRNMKDSGIISAYDSALMSAALSDKAYGDTPPQKRDSLRASIFKNLLITCLLYTSPSPRD
;
A
#
# COMPACT_ATOMS: atom_id res chain seq x y z
N MET A 1 17.60 2.61 21.13
CA MET A 1 16.82 3.08 19.96
C MET A 1 17.50 4.27 19.34
N ARG A 2 17.65 4.24 18.02
CA ARG A 2 18.32 5.36 17.34
C ARG A 2 17.42 6.59 17.32
N MET A 3 18.03 7.76 17.22
CA MET A 3 17.27 9.01 17.11
C MET A 3 16.33 8.97 15.90
N SER A 4 16.78 8.41 14.78
CA SER A 4 15.92 8.25 13.59
C SER A 4 14.64 7.49 13.90
N ASP A 5 14.75 6.45 14.71
CA ASP A 5 13.59 5.64 15.11
C ASP A 5 12.64 6.42 16.00
N LEU A 6 13.18 7.24 16.90
CA LEU A 6 12.35 8.07 17.77
C LEU A 6 11.56 9.09 16.96
N VAL A 7 12.22 9.73 15.98
CA VAL A 7 11.57 10.70 15.12
C VAL A 7 10.47 10.01 14.30
N ALA A 8 10.80 8.88 13.68
CA ALA A 8 9.83 8.15 12.87
C ALA A 8 8.63 7.70 13.68
N ASN A 9 8.86 7.19 14.89
CA ASN A 9 7.79 6.76 15.78
C ASN A 9 6.89 7.91 16.20
N TYR A 10 7.46 9.07 16.45
CA TYR A 10 6.68 10.26 16.79
C TYR A 10 5.74 10.63 15.62
N ILE A 11 6.29 10.65 14.40
CA ILE A 11 5.52 11.01 13.22
C ILE A 11 4.41 9.99 12.97
N MET A 12 4.73 8.69 13.07
CA MET A 12 3.73 7.64 12.87
C MET A 12 2.60 7.76 13.87
N ARG A 13 2.92 8.05 15.12
CA ARG A 13 1.90 8.22 16.16
C ARG A 13 1.03 9.44 15.87
N ALA A 14 1.65 10.55 15.45
CA ALA A 14 0.91 11.75 15.10
C ALA A 14 -0.05 11.48 13.92
N LEU A 15 0.39 10.72 12.94
CA LEU A 15 -0.45 10.34 11.81
C LEU A 15 -1.64 9.49 12.26
N ASP A 16 -1.39 8.52 13.15
CA ASP A 16 -2.44 7.65 13.65
C ASP A 16 -3.49 8.42 14.45
N GLU A 17 -3.05 9.42 15.22
CA GLU A 17 -3.96 10.21 16.06
C GLU A 17 -4.78 11.22 15.28
N SER A 18 -4.36 11.56 14.07
CA SER A 18 -4.98 12.62 13.28
C SER A 18 -5.45 12.14 11.90
N ASP A 19 -5.86 10.90 11.80
CA ASP A 19 -6.43 10.32 10.57
C ASP A 19 -5.51 10.46 9.35
N GLY A 20 -4.20 10.27 9.56
CA GLY A 20 -3.27 10.26 8.46
C GLY A 20 -2.73 11.62 8.06
N ASN A 21 -2.90 12.63 8.89
CA ASN A 21 -2.37 13.98 8.66
C ASN A 21 -1.55 14.41 9.87
N ALA A 22 -0.32 14.83 9.64
CA ALA A 22 0.52 15.35 10.73
C ALA A 22 1.16 16.66 10.30
N GLU A 23 1.11 17.67 11.18
CA GLU A 23 1.80 18.93 10.96
C GLU A 23 2.94 19.03 11.96
N ILE A 24 4.14 19.26 11.46
CA ILE A 24 5.36 19.22 12.25
C ILE A 24 6.14 20.50 12.05
N GLN A 25 6.52 21.13 13.17
CA GLN A 25 7.49 22.21 13.15
C GLN A 25 8.86 21.61 13.50
N ARG A 26 9.80 21.68 12.54
CA ARG A 26 11.10 21.03 12.70
C ARG A 26 11.81 21.44 13.98
N ASN A 27 11.86 22.74 14.24
CA ASN A 27 12.60 23.26 15.40
C ASN A 27 11.97 22.82 16.70
N VAL A 28 10.63 22.82 16.76
CA VAL A 28 9.92 22.41 17.97
C VAL A 28 10.12 20.93 18.23
N LEU A 29 9.95 20.12 17.21
CA LEU A 29 10.10 18.68 17.35
C LEU A 29 11.54 18.30 17.70
N ALA A 30 12.52 18.94 17.05
CA ALA A 30 13.93 18.69 17.35
C ALA A 30 14.23 19.02 18.82
N GLY A 31 13.68 20.12 19.31
CA GLY A 31 13.86 20.49 20.73
C GLY A 31 13.22 19.48 21.67
N GLU A 32 12.04 18.99 21.34
CA GLU A 32 11.34 18.01 22.18
C GLU A 32 12.07 16.67 22.22
N LEU A 33 12.65 16.25 21.12
CA LEU A 33 13.30 14.95 21.03
C LEU A 33 14.79 15.00 21.34
N GLY A 34 15.34 16.20 21.48
CA GLY A 34 16.76 16.36 21.80
C GLY A 34 17.68 16.11 20.62
N CYS A 35 17.26 16.50 19.43
CA CYS A 35 18.09 16.36 18.22
C CYS A 35 18.11 17.68 17.46
N VAL A 36 18.79 17.70 16.32
CA VAL A 36 18.88 18.90 15.49
C VAL A 36 17.84 18.81 14.35
N PRO A 37 17.39 19.97 13.82
CA PRO A 37 16.37 19.96 12.75
C PRO A 37 16.78 19.17 11.51
N SER A 38 18.05 19.11 11.20
CA SER A 38 18.51 18.32 10.04
C SER A 38 18.23 16.83 10.22
N GLN A 39 18.21 16.34 11.45
CA GLN A 39 17.86 14.96 11.75
C GLN A 39 16.39 14.70 11.41
N ILE A 40 15.52 15.66 11.72
CA ILE A 40 14.10 15.55 11.35
C ILE A 40 13.95 15.46 9.85
N ASN A 41 14.63 16.35 9.11
CA ASN A 41 14.62 16.32 7.65
C ASN A 41 15.09 14.99 7.09
N TYR A 42 16.17 14.45 7.64
CA TYR A 42 16.71 13.19 7.16
C TYR A 42 15.68 12.06 7.27
N VAL A 43 15.00 11.98 8.41
CA VAL A 43 13.99 10.95 8.63
C VAL A 43 12.83 11.11 7.64
N ILE A 44 12.35 12.36 7.46
CA ILE A 44 11.24 12.61 6.57
C ILE A 44 11.58 12.23 5.12
N THR A 45 12.78 12.63 4.64
CA THR A 45 13.16 12.34 3.26
C THR A 45 13.51 10.88 3.02
N SER A 46 13.86 10.13 4.06
CA SER A 46 14.25 8.73 3.89
C SER A 46 13.15 7.74 4.22
N ARG A 47 12.20 8.08 5.09
CA ARG A 47 11.17 7.13 5.54
C ARG A 47 9.74 7.50 5.17
N PHE A 48 9.51 8.76 4.80
CA PHE A 48 8.16 9.23 4.47
C PHE A 48 8.14 9.72 3.02
N THR A 49 8.36 8.79 2.11
CA THR A 49 8.48 9.08 0.68
C THR A 49 7.16 8.76 -0.04
N PRO A 50 6.95 9.32 -1.24
CA PRO A 50 5.77 8.95 -2.04
C PRO A 50 5.69 7.46 -2.33
N GLU A 51 6.84 6.81 -2.55
CA GLU A 51 6.88 5.37 -2.80
C GLU A 51 6.38 4.56 -1.62
N GLN A 52 6.50 5.12 -0.42
CA GLN A 52 6.04 4.46 0.80
C GLN A 52 4.63 4.89 1.19
N GLY A 53 3.99 5.72 0.39
CA GLY A 53 2.61 6.11 0.60
C GLY A 53 2.40 7.42 1.33
N TYR A 54 3.34 8.35 1.23
CA TYR A 54 3.25 9.64 1.93
C TYR A 54 3.40 10.81 0.98
N ILE A 55 2.71 11.90 1.30
CA ILE A 55 2.89 13.18 0.63
C ILE A 55 3.40 14.15 1.67
N VAL A 56 4.51 14.83 1.36
CA VAL A 56 5.13 15.80 2.26
C VAL A 56 5.08 17.16 1.61
N GLU A 57 4.52 18.14 2.33
CA GLU A 57 4.44 19.51 1.88
C GLU A 57 5.09 20.42 2.90
N SER A 58 5.98 21.31 2.45
CA SER A 58 6.57 22.33 3.30
C SER A 58 5.79 23.61 3.15
N LYS A 59 5.41 24.21 4.26
CA LYS A 59 4.69 25.47 4.29
C LYS A 59 5.58 26.54 4.92
N ARG A 60 5.63 27.71 4.30
CA ARG A 60 6.34 28.85 4.85
C ARG A 60 5.33 29.75 5.56
N GLY A 61 5.80 30.44 6.59
CA GLY A 61 4.96 31.32 7.38
C GLY A 61 4.79 30.77 8.78
N GLY A 62 4.72 31.64 9.79
CA GLY A 62 4.50 31.22 11.17
C GLY A 62 5.58 30.29 11.72
N GLY A 63 6.84 30.44 11.25
CA GLY A 63 7.93 29.59 11.67
C GLY A 63 8.18 28.39 10.80
N GLY A 64 7.35 28.17 9.78
CA GLY A 64 7.52 27.07 8.83
C GLY A 64 7.14 25.72 9.42
N TYR A 65 6.31 24.98 8.72
CA TYR A 65 5.96 23.64 9.16
C TYR A 65 5.90 22.69 7.97
N ILE A 66 5.95 21.42 8.28
CA ILE A 66 5.83 20.34 7.30
C ILE A 66 4.52 19.63 7.55
N ARG A 67 3.75 19.42 6.49
CA ARG A 67 2.55 18.58 6.56
C ARG A 67 2.88 17.25 5.91
N ILE A 68 2.66 16.16 6.62
CA ILE A 68 2.83 14.81 6.12
C ILE A 68 1.43 14.19 6.05
N THR A 69 1.06 13.70 4.88
CA THR A 69 -0.23 13.06 4.67
C THR A 69 0.02 11.62 4.25
N ARG A 70 -0.61 10.67 4.96
CA ARG A 70 -0.60 9.28 4.56
C ARG A 70 -1.67 9.10 3.50
N VAL A 71 -1.27 8.62 2.32
CA VAL A 71 -2.24 8.31 1.27
C VAL A 71 -2.77 6.92 1.55
N THR A 72 -3.97 6.87 2.13
CA THR A 72 -4.65 5.59 2.30
C THR A 72 -5.42 5.34 1.01
N THR A 73 -4.94 4.38 0.24
CA THR A 73 -5.71 3.90 -0.89
C THR A 73 -6.87 3.11 -0.31
N ASP A 74 -8.09 3.55 -0.59
CA ASP A 74 -9.26 2.77 -0.21
C ASP A 74 -9.15 1.40 -0.88
N ARG A 75 -9.14 0.34 -0.08
CA ARG A 75 -8.97 -1.02 -0.56
C ARG A 75 -10.01 -1.38 -1.61
N ARG A 76 -11.27 -0.97 -1.39
CA ARG A 76 -12.34 -1.23 -2.34
C ARG A 76 -12.05 -0.58 -3.70
N SER A 77 -11.68 0.69 -3.69
CA SER A 77 -11.37 1.43 -4.91
C SER A 77 -10.19 0.82 -5.62
N ALA A 78 -9.16 0.40 -4.88
CA ALA A 78 -7.98 -0.22 -5.47
C ALA A 78 -8.33 -1.53 -6.16
N ILE A 79 -9.14 -2.37 -5.52
CA ILE A 79 -9.55 -3.65 -6.11
C ILE A 79 -10.42 -3.41 -7.34
N MET A 80 -11.37 -2.47 -7.28
CA MET A 80 -12.21 -2.17 -8.43
C MET A 80 -11.40 -1.64 -9.61
N HIS A 81 -10.39 -0.82 -9.32
CA HIS A 81 -9.51 -0.33 -10.36
C HIS A 81 -8.78 -1.50 -11.06
N ILE A 82 -8.32 -2.46 -10.28
CA ILE A 82 -7.63 -3.64 -10.82
C ILE A 82 -8.60 -4.49 -11.65
N VAL A 83 -9.80 -4.74 -11.14
CA VAL A 83 -10.84 -5.49 -11.88
C VAL A 83 -11.08 -4.84 -13.23
N ASN A 84 -11.24 -3.51 -13.24
CA ASN A 84 -11.50 -2.78 -14.47
C ASN A 84 -10.31 -2.77 -15.43
N SER A 85 -9.10 -2.97 -14.93
CA SER A 85 -7.90 -3.00 -15.77
C SER A 85 -7.67 -4.37 -16.42
N ILE A 86 -8.31 -5.43 -15.90
CA ILE A 86 -8.20 -6.76 -16.48
C ILE A 86 -9.10 -6.81 -17.69
N GLY A 87 -8.52 -7.09 -18.85
CA GLY A 87 -9.30 -7.20 -20.06
C GLY A 87 -9.98 -8.57 -20.19
N ASP A 88 -10.27 -8.95 -21.42
CA ASP A 88 -10.86 -10.25 -21.70
C ASP A 88 -9.85 -11.39 -21.58
N LYS A 89 -8.57 -11.06 -21.62
CA LYS A 89 -7.49 -12.04 -21.56
C LYS A 89 -6.43 -11.56 -20.61
N LEU A 90 -5.83 -12.51 -19.88
CA LEU A 90 -4.78 -12.21 -18.91
C LEU A 90 -3.77 -13.35 -18.92
N SER A 91 -2.51 -13.03 -19.22
CA SER A 91 -1.45 -14.03 -19.22
C SER A 91 -1.08 -14.43 -17.79
N SER A 92 -0.48 -15.60 -17.63
CA SER A 92 -0.07 -16.05 -16.30
C SER A 92 1.02 -15.13 -15.72
N SER A 93 1.91 -14.60 -16.56
CA SER A 93 2.95 -13.67 -16.07
C SER A 93 2.35 -12.34 -15.60
N SER A 94 1.37 -11.80 -16.32
CA SER A 94 0.70 -10.58 -15.89
C SER A 94 -0.05 -10.79 -14.58
N ALA A 95 -0.74 -11.92 -14.44
CA ALA A 95 -1.44 -12.25 -13.21
C ALA A 95 -0.49 -12.33 -12.03
N ALA A 96 0.67 -12.97 -12.23
CA ALA A 96 1.67 -13.10 -11.16
C ALA A 96 2.19 -11.73 -10.71
N ILE A 97 2.43 -10.82 -11.66
CA ILE A 97 2.89 -9.46 -11.35
C ILE A 97 1.82 -8.70 -10.57
N MET A 98 0.56 -8.78 -11.02
CA MET A 98 -0.54 -8.11 -10.35
C MET A 98 -0.72 -8.60 -8.92
N LEU A 99 -0.64 -9.91 -8.71
CA LEU A 99 -0.77 -10.49 -7.37
C LEU A 99 0.37 -10.04 -6.45
N ARG A 100 1.59 -10.01 -6.98
CA ARG A 100 2.74 -9.54 -6.20
C ARG A 100 2.55 -8.10 -5.77
N ASN A 101 2.14 -7.25 -6.70
CA ASN A 101 1.92 -5.83 -6.40
C ASN A 101 0.81 -5.64 -5.37
N MET A 102 -0.27 -6.40 -5.47
CA MET A 102 -1.37 -6.33 -4.51
C MET A 102 -0.93 -6.78 -3.12
N LYS A 103 -0.14 -7.84 -3.05
CA LYS A 103 0.39 -8.34 -1.79
C LYS A 103 1.32 -7.30 -1.16
N ASP A 104 2.24 -6.77 -1.96
CA ASP A 104 3.23 -5.80 -1.46
C ASP A 104 2.57 -4.50 -1.01
N SER A 105 1.45 -4.13 -1.61
CA SER A 105 0.69 -2.94 -1.24
C SER A 105 -0.26 -3.18 -0.07
N GLY A 106 -0.37 -4.40 0.41
CA GLY A 106 -1.26 -4.73 1.52
C GLY A 106 -2.72 -4.86 1.13
N ILE A 107 -3.04 -4.88 -0.17
CA ILE A 107 -4.42 -5.03 -0.63
C ILE A 107 -4.95 -6.44 -0.33
N ILE A 108 -4.08 -7.44 -0.49
CA ILE A 108 -4.41 -8.83 -0.15
C ILE A 108 -3.30 -9.39 0.75
N SER A 109 -3.64 -10.40 1.53
CA SER A 109 -2.67 -11.06 2.40
C SER A 109 -1.75 -11.98 1.59
N ALA A 110 -0.64 -12.38 2.20
CA ALA A 110 0.25 -13.36 1.58
C ALA A 110 -0.46 -14.68 1.32
N TYR A 111 -1.35 -15.09 2.25
CA TYR A 111 -2.11 -16.32 2.09
C TYR A 111 -3.07 -16.22 0.91
N ASP A 112 -3.83 -15.12 0.82
CA ASP A 112 -4.76 -14.90 -0.29
C ASP A 112 -4.01 -14.87 -1.63
N SER A 113 -2.84 -14.21 -1.65
CA SER A 113 -2.02 -14.14 -2.86
C SER A 113 -1.58 -15.54 -3.30
N ALA A 114 -1.19 -16.38 -2.36
CA ALA A 114 -0.76 -17.75 -2.66
C ALA A 114 -1.91 -18.59 -3.22
N LEU A 115 -3.09 -18.47 -2.62
CA LEU A 115 -4.27 -19.20 -3.12
C LEU A 115 -4.65 -18.75 -4.52
N MET A 116 -4.68 -17.44 -4.74
CA MET A 116 -5.03 -16.90 -6.05
C MET A 116 -4.00 -17.30 -7.10
N SER A 117 -2.71 -17.25 -6.73
CA SER A 117 -1.64 -17.65 -7.64
C SER A 117 -1.81 -19.09 -8.10
N ALA A 118 -2.18 -19.98 -7.18
CA ALA A 118 -2.42 -21.37 -7.52
C ALA A 118 -3.60 -21.51 -8.49
N ALA A 119 -4.69 -20.77 -8.24
CA ALA A 119 -5.88 -20.82 -9.08
C ALA A 119 -5.66 -20.22 -10.47
N LEU A 120 -4.70 -19.30 -10.60
CA LEU A 120 -4.46 -18.58 -11.85
C LEU A 120 -3.29 -19.16 -12.66
N SER A 121 -2.63 -20.19 -12.16
CA SER A 121 -1.48 -20.78 -12.84
C SER A 121 -1.94 -21.68 -13.99
N ASP A 122 -1.09 -21.80 -15.01
CA ASP A 122 -1.35 -22.69 -16.13
C ASP A 122 -1.51 -24.12 -15.67
N LYS A 123 -0.85 -24.49 -14.58
CA LYS A 123 -0.94 -25.82 -14.02
C LYS A 123 -2.37 -26.18 -13.63
N ALA A 124 -3.14 -25.19 -13.15
CA ALA A 124 -4.55 -25.41 -12.79
C ALA A 124 -5.42 -25.68 -14.02
N TYR A 125 -4.98 -25.25 -15.20
CA TYR A 125 -5.75 -25.34 -16.43
C TYR A 125 -5.24 -26.43 -17.37
N GLY A 126 -4.69 -27.51 -16.81
CA GLY A 126 -4.04 -28.53 -17.61
C GLY A 126 -4.85 -29.08 -18.77
N ASP A 127 -6.17 -29.26 -18.58
CA ASP A 127 -7.06 -29.77 -19.62
C ASP A 127 -7.63 -28.70 -20.55
N THR A 128 -7.37 -27.44 -20.25
CA THR A 128 -7.85 -26.32 -21.07
C THR A 128 -6.85 -26.05 -22.19
N PRO A 129 -7.29 -25.94 -23.43
CA PRO A 129 -6.38 -25.60 -24.53
C PRO A 129 -5.66 -24.29 -24.25
N PRO A 130 -4.35 -24.18 -24.55
CA PRO A 130 -3.58 -22.98 -24.21
C PRO A 130 -4.20 -21.67 -24.70
N GLN A 131 -4.83 -21.69 -25.89
CA GLN A 131 -5.42 -20.49 -26.46
C GLN A 131 -6.65 -19.99 -25.69
N LYS A 132 -7.22 -20.81 -24.80
CA LYS A 132 -8.37 -20.44 -23.99
C LYS A 132 -8.01 -20.11 -22.55
N ARG A 133 -6.78 -20.38 -22.14
CA ARG A 133 -6.37 -20.21 -20.74
C ARG A 133 -6.39 -18.76 -20.31
N ASP A 134 -5.95 -17.84 -21.17
CA ASP A 134 -5.87 -16.42 -20.81
C ASP A 134 -7.27 -15.83 -20.60
N SER A 135 -8.25 -16.22 -21.38
CA SER A 135 -9.65 -15.79 -21.19
C SER A 135 -10.21 -16.34 -19.88
N LEU A 136 -9.96 -17.61 -19.64
CA LEU A 136 -10.42 -18.26 -18.41
C LEU A 136 -9.78 -17.62 -17.19
N ARG A 137 -8.48 -17.37 -17.27
CA ARG A 137 -7.73 -16.75 -16.17
C ARG A 137 -8.29 -15.36 -15.84
N ALA A 138 -8.57 -14.56 -16.87
CA ALA A 138 -9.15 -13.24 -16.68
C ALA A 138 -10.48 -13.31 -15.95
N SER A 139 -11.34 -14.24 -16.36
CA SER A 139 -12.65 -14.45 -15.74
C SER A 139 -12.52 -14.87 -14.27
N ILE A 140 -11.64 -15.83 -14.01
CA ILE A 140 -11.44 -16.34 -12.65
C ILE A 140 -10.87 -15.24 -11.74
N PHE A 141 -9.89 -14.50 -12.24
CA PHE A 141 -9.26 -13.44 -11.42
C PHE A 141 -10.28 -12.36 -11.05
N LYS A 142 -11.10 -11.94 -12.02
CA LYS A 142 -12.16 -10.96 -11.72
C LYS A 142 -13.12 -11.48 -10.66
N ASN A 143 -13.53 -12.74 -10.75
CA ASN A 143 -14.41 -13.33 -9.74
C ASN A 143 -13.76 -13.39 -8.37
N LEU A 144 -12.48 -13.74 -8.31
CA LEU A 144 -11.74 -13.76 -7.05
C LEU A 144 -11.69 -12.38 -6.42
N LEU A 145 -11.40 -11.36 -7.21
CA LEU A 145 -11.29 -9.98 -6.73
C LEU A 145 -12.64 -9.44 -6.27
N ILE A 146 -13.70 -9.72 -7.01
CA ILE A 146 -15.05 -9.30 -6.61
C ILE A 146 -15.43 -9.99 -5.30
N THR A 147 -15.07 -11.25 -5.14
CA THR A 147 -15.30 -11.97 -3.89
C THR A 147 -14.57 -11.29 -2.73
N CYS A 148 -13.34 -10.83 -2.94
CA CYS A 148 -12.61 -10.08 -1.93
C CYS A 148 -13.32 -8.79 -1.52
N LEU A 149 -14.02 -8.14 -2.47
CA LEU A 149 -14.81 -6.95 -2.15
C LEU A 149 -16.01 -7.26 -1.28
N LEU A 150 -16.71 -8.35 -1.60
CA LEU A 150 -17.95 -8.72 -0.92
C LEU A 150 -17.67 -9.27 0.47
N TYR A 151 -16.57 -9.98 0.64
CA TYR A 151 -16.23 -10.66 1.89
C TYR A 151 -14.99 -10.05 2.50
N THR A 152 -15.06 -8.74 2.75
CA THR A 152 -13.95 -8.05 3.42
C THR A 152 -13.79 -8.67 4.78
N SER A 153 -12.64 -9.22 5.06
CA SER A 153 -12.35 -9.73 6.38
C SER A 153 -12.53 -8.64 7.39
N PRO A 154 -13.26 -8.88 8.46
CA PRO A 154 -13.19 -7.99 9.59
C PRO A 154 -11.73 -7.97 10.00
N SER A 155 -11.26 -6.82 10.37
CA SER A 155 -9.90 -6.68 10.83
C SER A 155 -9.63 -7.74 11.87
N PRO A 156 -8.73 -8.51 11.65
CA PRO A 156 -8.37 -9.47 12.65
C PRO A 156 -7.71 -8.83 13.77
N ARG A 157 -7.84 -8.78 13.99
CA ARG A 157 -7.13 -8.73 14.56
C ARG A 157 -6.12 -8.63 14.36
N ASP A 158 -6.09 -8.37 13.88
CA ASP A 158 -5.38 -8.46 13.63
C ASP A 158 -4.83 -8.24 13.97
#